data_507043222353678eb6eaed603a559865
#
_entry.id   507043222353678eb6eaed603a559865
#
_cell.length_a   1.000
_cell.length_b   1.000
_cell.length_c   1.000
_cell.angle_alpha   90.00
_cell.angle_beta   90.00
_cell.angle_gamma   90.00
#
_symmetry.space_group_name_H-M   'P 1'
#
loop_
_entity.id
_entity.type
_entity.pdbx_description
1 polymer ?
#
loop_
_entity_poly.entity_id
_entity_poly.type
_entity_poly.pdbx_seq_one_letter_code
_entity_poly.pdbx_strand_id
1 'polypeptide(L)'
;MRRFAVVLAVLAAGVVLAAPAAEAERWRPGLEVAREYAETRTGTISFALRTRHRLYRSDAYRVYRSASVVKAMLMVAYLNHESVRGRRLGDADRALLDPMIRRSDNGAASRVRDFVGNGALERLADRVGMGRFASASSWGDTQITAAGQSKLFLRIDRYVVRRHRATALRLLRTVIGPQRWGIAQAPHPGWSLHFKGGWGDYGEVDHQVALLRRGKRRVAVAILMTGFPSHEYGKQTLEGIARRLLHGLGPRSRPR
;
A
#
# COMPACT_ATOMS: atom_id res chain seq x y z
N MET A 1 -76.62 12.53 46.89
CA MET A 1 -76.21 11.71 45.71
C MET A 1 -75.16 12.49 44.90
N ARG A 2 -73.89 12.18 45.08
CA ARG A 2 -72.78 12.85 44.34
C ARG A 2 -72.30 11.91 43.24
N ARG A 3 -72.41 12.32 42.00
CA ARG A 3 -71.94 11.57 40.83
C ARG A 3 -70.45 11.89 40.57
N PHE A 4 -69.60 10.93 40.69
CA PHE A 4 -68.18 11.04 40.29
C PHE A 4 -68.09 10.76 38.78
N ALA A 5 -67.58 11.73 38.03
CA ALA A 5 -67.19 11.51 36.61
C ALA A 5 -65.73 11.04 36.57
N VAL A 6 -65.50 9.88 35.97
CA VAL A 6 -64.16 9.35 35.73
C VAL A 6 -63.72 9.81 34.32
N VAL A 7 -62.69 10.63 34.28
CA VAL A 7 -62.08 11.05 33.01
C VAL A 7 -60.97 10.06 32.67
N LEU A 8 -61.18 9.30 31.59
CA LEU A 8 -60.16 8.39 31.04
C LEU A 8 -59.20 9.18 30.11
N ALA A 9 -57.95 9.38 30.55
CA ALA A 9 -56.92 9.97 29.72
C ALA A 9 -56.27 8.85 28.84
N VAL A 10 -56.48 8.93 27.54
CA VAL A 10 -55.82 8.04 26.57
C VAL A 10 -54.47 8.64 26.22
N LEU A 11 -53.39 8.00 26.70
CA LEU A 11 -52.01 8.30 26.31
C LEU A 11 -51.71 7.63 24.96
N ALA A 12 -51.69 8.41 23.88
CA ALA A 12 -51.22 7.97 22.58
C ALA A 12 -49.67 7.89 22.61
N ALA A 13 -49.12 6.70 22.74
CA ALA A 13 -47.69 6.46 22.57
C ALA A 13 -47.32 6.58 21.10
N GLY A 14 -46.74 7.72 20.70
CA GLY A 14 -46.17 7.90 19.36
C GLY A 14 -44.94 7.05 19.19
N VAL A 15 -45.04 5.97 18.41
CA VAL A 15 -43.87 5.21 17.95
C VAL A 15 -43.10 6.04 16.94
N VAL A 16 -42.03 6.67 17.38
CA VAL A 16 -41.05 7.29 16.47
C VAL A 16 -40.30 6.18 15.77
N LEU A 17 -40.71 5.84 14.56
CA LEU A 17 -39.96 5.01 13.65
C LEU A 17 -38.68 5.76 13.30
N ALA A 18 -37.59 5.46 14.00
CA ALA A 18 -36.25 5.90 13.60
C ALA A 18 -35.98 5.37 12.19
N ALA A 19 -35.96 6.25 11.20
CA ALA A 19 -35.55 5.91 9.85
C ALA A 19 -34.17 5.22 9.93
N PRO A 20 -33.96 4.09 9.21
CA PRO A 20 -32.67 3.41 9.20
C PRO A 20 -31.63 4.42 8.77
N ALA A 21 -30.63 4.69 9.63
CA ALA A 21 -29.51 5.55 9.31
C ALA A 21 -28.95 5.07 7.99
N ALA A 22 -29.04 5.89 6.93
CA ALA A 22 -28.56 5.57 5.59
C ALA A 22 -27.17 5.01 5.72
N GLU A 23 -26.99 3.74 5.42
CA GLU A 23 -25.71 3.03 5.53
C GLU A 23 -24.75 3.78 4.61
N ALA A 24 -23.88 4.60 5.20
CA ALA A 24 -23.01 5.49 4.47
C ALA A 24 -22.24 4.63 3.48
N GLU A 25 -22.60 4.67 2.21
CA GLU A 25 -22.08 3.83 1.13
C GLU A 25 -20.57 3.79 1.23
N ARG A 26 -20.03 2.63 1.64
CA ARG A 26 -18.60 2.45 1.87
C ARG A 26 -17.91 2.55 0.53
N TRP A 27 -16.91 3.43 0.41
CA TRP A 27 -16.08 3.51 -0.79
C TRP A 27 -15.64 2.12 -1.26
N ARG A 28 -15.83 1.84 -2.54
CA ARG A 28 -15.37 0.63 -3.22
C ARG A 28 -14.38 1.03 -4.31
N PRO A 29 -13.27 0.30 -4.47
CA PRO A 29 -12.34 0.54 -5.58
C PRO A 29 -13.00 0.18 -6.91
N GLY A 30 -12.67 0.93 -7.97
CA GLY A 30 -13.11 0.65 -9.33
C GLY A 30 -12.34 -0.53 -9.94
N LEU A 31 -12.58 -1.74 -9.43
CA LEU A 31 -11.83 -2.94 -9.81
C LEU A 31 -12.05 -3.32 -11.27
N GLU A 32 -13.31 -3.36 -11.73
CA GLU A 32 -13.65 -3.82 -13.09
C GLU A 32 -13.10 -2.82 -14.14
N VAL A 33 -13.33 -1.53 -13.97
CA VAL A 33 -12.77 -0.52 -14.89
C VAL A 33 -11.23 -0.48 -14.89
N ALA A 34 -10.59 -0.91 -13.79
CA ALA A 34 -9.14 -1.07 -13.75
C ALA A 34 -8.68 -2.32 -14.50
N ARG A 35 -9.45 -3.41 -14.48
CA ARG A 35 -9.20 -4.63 -15.27
C ARG A 35 -9.36 -4.38 -16.76
N GLU A 36 -10.49 -3.83 -17.16
CA GLU A 36 -10.77 -3.44 -18.54
C GLU A 36 -9.66 -2.57 -19.11
N TYR A 37 -9.21 -1.56 -18.35
CA TYR A 37 -8.08 -0.74 -18.77
C TYR A 37 -6.78 -1.55 -18.88
N ALA A 38 -6.48 -2.43 -17.93
CA ALA A 38 -5.26 -3.25 -17.98
C ALA A 38 -5.26 -4.20 -19.19
N GLU A 39 -6.41 -4.72 -19.61
CA GLU A 39 -6.57 -5.56 -20.79
C GLU A 39 -6.28 -4.82 -22.11
N THR A 40 -6.44 -3.50 -22.14
CA THR A 40 -6.06 -2.67 -23.30
C THR A 40 -4.56 -2.34 -23.34
N ARG A 41 -3.79 -2.77 -22.33
CA ARG A 41 -2.37 -2.42 -22.20
C ARG A 41 -1.45 -3.61 -22.54
N THR A 42 -0.35 -3.30 -23.23
CA THR A 42 0.69 -4.28 -23.54
C THR A 42 1.46 -4.66 -22.29
N GLY A 43 1.76 -5.94 -22.16
CA GLY A 43 2.56 -6.50 -21.07
C GLY A 43 1.76 -7.41 -20.14
N THR A 44 2.48 -8.05 -19.24
CA THR A 44 1.87 -8.86 -18.18
C THR A 44 1.66 -7.97 -16.96
N ILE A 45 0.42 -7.79 -16.54
CA ILE A 45 0.04 -6.84 -15.50
C ILE A 45 -0.70 -7.57 -14.39
N SER A 46 -0.28 -7.34 -13.17
CA SER A 46 -0.97 -7.82 -11.96
C SER A 46 -1.14 -6.69 -10.97
N PHE A 47 -2.29 -6.65 -10.30
CA PHE A 47 -2.49 -5.65 -9.27
C PHE A 47 -3.34 -6.16 -8.11
N ALA A 48 -3.15 -5.53 -6.96
CA ALA A 48 -3.90 -5.77 -5.73
C ALA A 48 -4.17 -4.46 -5.01
N LEU A 49 -5.40 -4.24 -4.61
CA LEU A 49 -5.77 -3.22 -3.64
C LEU A 49 -6.28 -3.91 -2.39
N ARG A 50 -5.71 -3.56 -1.25
CA ARG A 50 -6.06 -4.15 0.04
C ARG A 50 -6.54 -3.10 1.02
N THR A 51 -7.69 -3.34 1.62
CA THR A 51 -8.18 -2.64 2.79
C THR A 51 -7.99 -3.50 4.04
N ARG A 52 -8.42 -3.02 5.21
CA ARG A 52 -8.38 -3.84 6.45
C ARG A 52 -9.14 -5.15 6.32
N HIS A 53 -10.21 -5.19 5.52
CA HIS A 53 -11.18 -6.29 5.49
C HIS A 53 -11.23 -7.03 4.15
N ARG A 54 -10.78 -6.42 3.05
CA ARG A 54 -10.94 -6.99 1.70
C ARG A 54 -9.69 -6.86 0.86
N LEU A 55 -9.50 -7.83 -0.02
CA LEU A 55 -8.54 -7.84 -1.11
C LEU A 55 -9.32 -7.75 -2.44
N TYR A 56 -9.05 -6.72 -3.23
CA TYR A 56 -9.47 -6.56 -4.62
C TYR A 56 -8.26 -6.84 -5.50
N ARG A 57 -8.40 -7.64 -6.56
CA ARG A 57 -7.23 -8.18 -7.27
C ARG A 57 -7.49 -8.50 -8.73
N SER A 58 -6.44 -8.41 -9.53
CA SER A 58 -6.32 -8.97 -10.88
C SER A 58 -4.99 -9.69 -10.97
N ASP A 59 -4.98 -10.98 -11.28
CA ASP A 59 -3.81 -11.88 -11.36
C ASP A 59 -2.75 -11.68 -10.24
N ALA A 60 -3.20 -11.31 -9.04
CA ALA A 60 -2.35 -10.76 -7.97
C ALA A 60 -1.38 -11.77 -7.34
N TYR A 61 -1.47 -13.06 -7.70
CA TYR A 61 -0.58 -14.12 -7.22
C TYR A 61 0.49 -14.52 -8.23
N ARG A 62 0.53 -13.90 -9.41
CA ARG A 62 1.62 -14.07 -10.36
C ARG A 62 2.92 -13.58 -9.73
N VAL A 63 3.98 -14.32 -9.97
CA VAL A 63 5.32 -14.03 -9.46
C VAL A 63 6.06 -13.11 -10.41
N TYR A 64 6.75 -12.12 -9.84
CA TYR A 64 7.60 -11.15 -10.53
C TYR A 64 8.95 -11.03 -9.81
N ARG A 65 10.01 -10.68 -10.53
CA ARG A 65 11.24 -10.15 -9.93
C ARG A 65 10.92 -8.80 -9.29
N SER A 66 11.42 -8.56 -8.09
CA SER A 66 10.99 -7.40 -7.29
C SER A 66 11.50 -6.05 -7.80
N ALA A 67 12.58 -6.03 -8.56
CA ALA A 67 13.37 -4.83 -8.76
C ALA A 67 13.53 -4.05 -7.43
N SER A 68 13.48 -2.74 -7.46
CA SER A 68 13.68 -1.91 -6.24
C SER A 68 12.51 -1.90 -5.24
N VAL A 69 11.41 -2.59 -5.50
CA VAL A 69 10.31 -2.71 -4.51
C VAL A 69 10.78 -3.42 -3.24
N VAL A 70 11.67 -4.43 -3.37
CA VAL A 70 12.23 -5.16 -2.21
C VAL A 70 12.97 -4.28 -1.23
N LYS A 71 13.46 -3.10 -1.63
CA LYS A 71 14.16 -2.15 -0.73
C LYS A 71 13.30 -1.72 0.46
N ALA A 72 11.98 -1.74 0.31
CA ALA A 72 11.08 -1.53 1.46
C ALA A 72 11.17 -2.70 2.48
N MET A 73 11.35 -3.94 2.01
CA MET A 73 11.59 -5.09 2.89
C MET A 73 12.97 -5.02 3.54
N LEU A 74 14.00 -4.66 2.78
CA LEU A 74 15.36 -4.43 3.30
C LEU A 74 15.37 -3.37 4.40
N MET A 75 14.64 -2.27 4.22
CA MET A 75 14.46 -1.24 5.26
C MET A 75 13.82 -1.82 6.52
N VAL A 76 12.76 -2.62 6.39
CA VAL A 76 12.09 -3.25 7.54
C VAL A 76 13.04 -4.22 8.24
N ALA A 77 13.78 -5.04 7.49
CA ALA A 77 14.77 -5.98 8.04
C ALA A 77 15.88 -5.24 8.79
N TYR A 78 16.45 -4.18 8.20
CA TYR A 78 17.48 -3.35 8.81
C TYR A 78 17.03 -2.73 10.14
N LEU A 79 15.85 -2.10 10.15
CA LEU A 79 15.29 -1.44 11.33
C LEU A 79 14.92 -2.40 12.46
N ASN A 80 14.80 -3.70 12.15
CA ASN A 80 14.55 -4.77 13.12
C ASN A 80 15.81 -5.55 13.50
N HIS A 81 16.95 -5.30 12.84
CA HIS A 81 18.20 -6.01 13.13
C HIS A 81 18.61 -5.79 14.59
N GLU A 82 19.16 -6.80 15.24
CA GLU A 82 19.46 -6.78 16.69
C GLU A 82 20.35 -5.60 17.11
N SER A 83 21.36 -5.26 16.32
CA SER A 83 22.25 -4.13 16.57
C SER A 83 21.65 -2.75 16.30
N VAL A 84 20.44 -2.68 15.68
CA VAL A 84 19.75 -1.44 15.30
C VAL A 84 18.48 -1.21 16.11
N ARG A 85 17.71 -2.27 16.33
CA ARG A 85 16.33 -2.19 16.87
C ARG A 85 16.24 -1.52 18.24
N GLY A 86 17.28 -1.62 19.06
CA GLY A 86 17.33 -1.14 20.45
C GLY A 86 17.84 0.29 20.61
N ARG A 87 18.49 0.90 19.61
CA ARG A 87 19.17 2.20 19.70
C ARG A 87 18.51 3.27 18.81
N ARG A 88 18.92 4.52 18.94
CA ARG A 88 18.61 5.60 17.99
C ARG A 88 19.41 5.39 16.70
N LEU A 89 18.83 5.80 15.57
CA LEU A 89 19.52 5.78 14.27
C LEU A 89 20.55 6.89 14.23
N GLY A 90 21.81 6.52 14.01
CA GLY A 90 22.93 7.43 13.80
C GLY A 90 23.01 7.90 12.33
N ASP A 91 24.08 8.65 12.02
CA ASP A 91 24.30 9.18 10.66
C ASP A 91 24.64 8.07 9.66
N ALA A 92 25.38 7.05 10.09
CA ALA A 92 25.65 5.86 9.26
C ALA A 92 24.36 5.14 8.83
N ASP A 93 23.39 4.97 9.75
CA ASP A 93 22.09 4.37 9.41
C ASP A 93 21.32 5.23 8.39
N ARG A 94 21.33 6.54 8.59
CA ARG A 94 20.66 7.49 7.69
C ARG A 94 21.32 7.53 6.32
N ALA A 95 22.66 7.48 6.27
CA ALA A 95 23.44 7.44 5.04
C ALA A 95 23.15 6.19 4.18
N LEU A 96 22.67 5.11 4.78
CA LEU A 96 22.18 3.92 4.07
C LEU A 96 20.69 4.01 3.71
N LEU A 97 19.85 4.27 4.70
CA LEU A 97 18.40 4.15 4.52
C LEU A 97 17.80 5.27 3.67
N ASP A 98 18.31 6.50 3.81
CA ASP A 98 17.78 7.66 3.09
C ASP A 98 17.95 7.53 1.56
N PRO A 99 19.18 7.33 1.02
CA PRO A 99 19.35 7.14 -0.41
C PRO A 99 18.68 5.84 -0.91
N MET A 100 18.75 4.73 -0.17
CA MET A 100 18.12 3.46 -0.56
C MET A 100 16.61 3.62 -0.81
N ILE A 101 15.90 4.28 0.05
CA ILE A 101 14.44 4.40 -0.07
C ILE A 101 14.03 5.59 -0.92
N ARG A 102 14.60 6.77 -0.68
CA ARG A 102 14.13 8.00 -1.31
C ARG A 102 14.63 8.19 -2.73
N ARG A 103 15.86 7.74 -3.03
CA ARG A 103 16.49 7.82 -4.36
C ARG A 103 16.59 6.47 -5.05
N SER A 104 16.19 5.40 -4.37
CA SER A 104 16.33 4.02 -4.87
C SER A 104 17.77 3.60 -5.14
N ASP A 105 18.74 4.12 -4.36
CA ASP A 105 20.15 3.85 -4.51
C ASP A 105 20.46 2.35 -4.40
N ASN A 106 21.17 1.81 -5.41
CA ASN A 106 21.49 0.39 -5.50
C ASN A 106 22.65 0.01 -4.58
N GLY A 107 23.66 0.87 -4.49
CA GLY A 107 24.81 0.62 -3.61
C GLY A 107 24.41 0.56 -2.13
N ALA A 108 23.55 1.48 -1.69
CA ALA A 108 22.99 1.42 -0.35
C ALA A 108 22.14 0.16 -0.13
N ALA A 109 21.36 -0.27 -1.14
CA ALA A 109 20.57 -1.49 -1.05
C ALA A 109 21.45 -2.74 -0.90
N SER A 110 22.54 -2.83 -1.67
CA SER A 110 23.49 -3.95 -1.56
C SER A 110 24.13 -4.00 -0.17
N ARG A 111 24.62 -2.87 0.34
CA ARG A 111 25.18 -2.82 1.71
C ARG A 111 24.17 -3.21 2.78
N VAL A 112 22.91 -2.75 2.65
CA VAL A 112 21.86 -3.15 3.60
C VAL A 112 21.55 -4.64 3.47
N ARG A 113 21.48 -5.19 2.25
CA ARG A 113 21.23 -6.60 2.03
C ARG A 113 22.36 -7.47 2.61
N ASP A 114 23.61 -7.09 2.39
CA ASP A 114 24.77 -7.81 2.94
C ASP A 114 24.79 -7.79 4.46
N PHE A 115 24.35 -6.69 5.06
CA PHE A 115 24.22 -6.55 6.51
C PHE A 115 23.11 -7.40 7.11
N VAL A 116 21.91 -7.47 6.48
CA VAL A 116 20.77 -8.18 7.05
C VAL A 116 20.66 -9.64 6.60
N GLY A 117 21.24 -9.99 5.45
CA GLY A 117 21.17 -11.29 4.82
C GLY A 117 19.78 -11.66 4.25
N ASN A 118 19.74 -12.66 3.37
CA ASN A 118 18.50 -13.15 2.74
C ASN A 118 17.52 -13.73 3.76
N GLY A 119 18.01 -14.45 4.76
CA GLY A 119 17.17 -15.02 5.81
C GLY A 119 16.31 -13.99 6.57
N ALA A 120 16.73 -12.72 6.63
CA ALA A 120 15.91 -11.66 7.24
C ALA A 120 14.70 -11.29 6.36
N LEU A 121 14.83 -11.36 5.03
CA LEU A 121 13.73 -11.16 4.10
C LEU A 121 12.73 -12.31 4.13
N GLU A 122 13.22 -13.56 4.19
CA GLU A 122 12.36 -14.75 4.33
C GLU A 122 11.56 -14.69 5.63
N ARG A 123 12.22 -14.45 6.77
CA ARG A 123 11.53 -14.29 8.07
C ARG A 123 10.48 -13.17 8.05
N LEU A 124 10.74 -12.07 7.34
CA LEU A 124 9.75 -11.01 7.17
C LEU A 124 8.59 -11.49 6.31
N ALA A 125 8.85 -12.18 5.21
CA ALA A 125 7.83 -12.71 4.32
C ALA A 125 6.91 -13.71 5.05
N ASP A 126 7.48 -14.61 5.85
CA ASP A 126 6.73 -15.55 6.69
C ASP A 126 5.87 -14.82 7.71
N ARG A 127 6.42 -13.85 8.43
CA ARG A 127 5.68 -13.03 9.42
C ARG A 127 4.55 -12.23 8.80
N VAL A 128 4.68 -11.80 7.55
CA VAL A 128 3.62 -11.15 6.78
C VAL A 128 2.63 -12.18 6.24
N GLY A 129 3.05 -13.42 6.06
CA GLY A 129 2.33 -14.48 5.36
C GLY A 129 2.25 -14.18 3.86
N MET A 130 3.41 -13.94 3.24
CA MET A 130 3.55 -13.72 1.79
C MET A 130 3.73 -15.08 1.12
N GLY A 131 2.67 -15.58 0.48
CA GLY A 131 2.83 -16.76 -0.39
C GLY A 131 3.65 -16.44 -1.64
N ARG A 132 4.39 -17.41 -2.13
CA ARG A 132 5.22 -17.31 -3.36
C ARG A 132 6.29 -16.21 -3.27
N PHE A 133 6.85 -16.00 -2.08
CA PHE A 133 8.04 -15.19 -1.88
C PHE A 133 9.28 -16.09 -1.93
N ALA A 134 10.33 -15.63 -2.57
CA ALA A 134 11.66 -16.25 -2.50
C ALA A 134 12.73 -15.18 -2.65
N SER A 135 13.65 -15.09 -1.69
CA SER A 135 14.82 -14.22 -1.83
C SER A 135 15.79 -14.79 -2.87
N ALA A 136 16.59 -13.93 -3.49
CA ALA A 136 17.58 -14.31 -4.49
C ALA A 136 18.97 -13.80 -4.11
N SER A 137 20.01 -14.29 -4.78
CA SER A 137 21.39 -13.82 -4.62
C SER A 137 21.51 -12.33 -4.97
N SER A 138 20.89 -11.89 -6.05
CA SER A 138 20.66 -10.48 -6.35
C SER A 138 19.34 -10.04 -5.72
N TRP A 139 19.37 -8.99 -4.90
CA TRP A 139 18.16 -8.52 -4.21
C TRP A 139 17.03 -8.10 -5.19
N GLY A 140 17.39 -7.60 -6.39
CA GLY A 140 16.43 -7.21 -7.41
C GLY A 140 15.65 -8.36 -8.02
N ASP A 141 16.20 -9.56 -7.96
CA ASP A 141 15.60 -10.80 -8.49
C ASP A 141 14.73 -11.53 -7.46
N THR A 142 14.63 -11.00 -6.24
CA THR A 142 13.71 -11.51 -5.21
C THR A 142 12.29 -11.64 -5.77
N GLN A 143 11.68 -12.81 -5.60
CA GLN A 143 10.36 -13.10 -6.11
C GLN A 143 9.27 -12.51 -5.22
N ILE A 144 8.35 -11.78 -5.83
CA ILE A 144 7.24 -11.12 -5.15
C ILE A 144 5.92 -11.31 -5.91
N THR A 145 4.81 -11.04 -5.23
CA THR A 145 3.47 -10.97 -5.83
C THR A 145 2.76 -9.68 -5.41
N ALA A 146 1.82 -9.19 -6.21
CA ALA A 146 1.02 -8.02 -5.87
C ALA A 146 0.20 -8.26 -4.59
N ALA A 147 -0.33 -9.47 -4.40
CA ALA A 147 -1.06 -9.86 -3.18
C ALA A 147 -0.17 -9.79 -1.93
N GLY A 148 1.07 -10.32 -2.01
CA GLY A 148 2.04 -10.29 -0.92
C GLY A 148 2.47 -8.87 -0.58
N GLN A 149 2.83 -8.07 -1.59
CA GLN A 149 3.27 -6.70 -1.39
C GLN A 149 2.17 -5.79 -0.84
N SER A 150 0.93 -5.91 -1.32
CA SER A 150 -0.20 -5.16 -0.75
C SER A 150 -0.46 -5.54 0.71
N LYS A 151 -0.22 -6.80 1.10
CA LYS A 151 -0.36 -7.29 2.48
C LYS A 151 0.71 -6.68 3.40
N LEU A 152 1.98 -6.64 2.94
CA LEU A 152 3.07 -5.99 3.65
C LEU A 152 2.78 -4.48 3.83
N PHE A 153 2.52 -3.77 2.72
CA PHE A 153 2.39 -2.32 2.75
C PHE A 153 1.20 -1.84 3.60
N LEU A 154 0.10 -2.58 3.65
CA LEU A 154 -1.05 -2.20 4.49
C LEU A 154 -0.66 -1.97 5.96
N ARG A 155 0.37 -2.68 6.43
CA ARG A 155 0.82 -2.64 7.82
C ARG A 155 2.35 -2.51 7.95
N ILE A 156 3.03 -1.97 6.96
CA ILE A 156 4.50 -1.96 6.90
C ILE A 156 5.15 -1.36 8.16
N ASP A 157 4.56 -0.32 8.73
CA ASP A 157 5.01 0.27 9.99
C ASP A 157 4.87 -0.67 11.19
N ARG A 158 3.90 -1.60 11.17
CA ARG A 158 3.70 -2.56 12.25
C ARG A 158 4.70 -3.71 12.24
N TYR A 159 5.34 -3.94 11.10
CA TYR A 159 6.45 -4.89 10.99
C TYR A 159 7.79 -4.28 11.41
N VAL A 160 7.84 -2.97 11.70
CA VAL A 160 9.00 -2.27 12.24
C VAL A 160 8.84 -2.09 13.75
N VAL A 161 9.93 -2.22 14.51
CA VAL A 161 9.93 -1.94 15.96
C VAL A 161 9.40 -0.53 16.24
N ARG A 162 8.65 -0.38 17.32
CA ARG A 162 7.88 0.85 17.62
C ARG A 162 8.72 2.13 17.47
N ARG A 163 9.95 2.11 17.96
CA ARG A 163 10.91 3.23 17.92
C ARG A 163 11.17 3.77 16.51
N HIS A 164 11.21 2.90 15.49
CA HIS A 164 11.60 3.25 14.12
C HIS A 164 10.42 3.40 13.15
N ARG A 165 9.18 3.20 13.58
CA ARG A 165 7.98 3.27 12.72
C ARG A 165 7.82 4.61 12.00
N ALA A 166 8.04 5.70 12.73
CA ALA A 166 7.93 7.05 12.16
C ALA A 166 8.98 7.28 11.06
N THR A 167 10.23 6.80 11.28
CA THR A 167 11.30 6.89 10.29
C THR A 167 10.96 6.10 9.03
N ALA A 168 10.51 4.85 9.16
CA ALA A 168 10.12 4.02 8.02
C ALA A 168 9.02 4.69 7.17
N LEU A 169 7.98 5.21 7.81
CA LEU A 169 6.91 5.92 7.12
C LEU A 169 7.38 7.23 6.49
N ARG A 170 8.24 7.99 7.17
CA ARG A 170 8.82 9.23 6.63
C ARG A 170 9.61 8.93 5.36
N LEU A 171 10.50 7.94 5.37
CA LEU A 171 11.30 7.56 4.20
C LEU A 171 10.43 7.22 2.98
N LEU A 172 9.41 6.38 3.16
CA LEU A 172 8.47 6.01 2.09
C LEU A 172 7.59 7.18 1.63
N ARG A 173 7.35 8.18 2.48
CA ARG A 173 6.58 9.37 2.13
C ARG A 173 7.40 10.40 1.34
N THR A 174 8.70 10.48 1.59
CA THR A 174 9.59 11.53 1.07
C THR A 174 10.45 11.06 -0.11
N VAL A 175 9.97 10.06 -0.87
CA VAL A 175 10.56 9.67 -2.16
C VAL A 175 10.66 10.90 -3.06
N ILE A 176 11.80 11.08 -3.74
CA ILE A 176 12.11 12.26 -4.54
C ILE A 176 11.16 12.44 -5.73
N GLY A 177 11.02 13.70 -6.20
CA GLY A 177 10.12 14.09 -7.28
C GLY A 177 10.20 13.21 -8.53
N PRO A 178 11.39 12.97 -9.11
CA PRO A 178 11.55 12.18 -10.33
C PRO A 178 11.04 10.73 -10.24
N GLN A 179 10.85 10.18 -9.04
CA GLN A 179 10.31 8.84 -8.84
C GLN A 179 8.82 8.83 -8.47
N ARG A 180 8.16 9.99 -8.44
CA ARG A 180 6.75 10.13 -8.09
C ARG A 180 5.84 10.04 -9.32
N TRP A 181 5.95 8.94 -10.06
CA TRP A 181 5.11 8.57 -11.21
C TRP A 181 4.09 7.48 -10.82
N GLY A 182 3.24 7.05 -11.75
CA GLY A 182 2.30 5.94 -11.56
C GLY A 182 1.29 6.21 -10.42
N ILE A 183 1.28 5.38 -9.37
CA ILE A 183 0.35 5.50 -8.23
C ILE A 183 0.40 6.90 -7.59
N ALA A 184 1.58 7.54 -7.59
CA ALA A 184 1.74 8.86 -6.97
C ALA A 184 1.03 9.99 -7.74
N GLN A 185 0.68 9.78 -9.00
CA GLN A 185 -0.07 10.73 -9.83
C GLN A 185 -1.59 10.52 -9.75
N ALA A 186 -2.04 9.38 -9.23
CA ALA A 186 -3.47 9.14 -9.04
C ALA A 186 -4.03 10.03 -7.92
N PRO A 187 -5.16 10.72 -8.11
CA PRO A 187 -5.75 11.58 -7.09
C PRO A 187 -6.10 10.83 -5.81
N HIS A 188 -5.63 11.34 -4.68
CA HIS A 188 -5.92 10.78 -3.35
C HIS A 188 -6.04 11.90 -2.30
N PRO A 189 -6.97 12.86 -2.49
CA PRO A 189 -7.07 14.05 -1.65
C PRO A 189 -7.27 13.71 -0.18
N GLY A 190 -6.47 14.34 0.69
CA GLY A 190 -6.51 14.11 2.13
C GLY A 190 -5.88 12.80 2.61
N TRP A 191 -5.24 12.01 1.74
CA TRP A 191 -4.49 10.83 2.09
C TRP A 191 -2.98 11.07 1.98
N SER A 192 -2.21 10.60 2.95
CA SER A 192 -0.76 10.57 2.85
C SER A 192 -0.32 9.30 2.11
N LEU A 193 0.55 9.48 1.12
CA LEU A 193 1.11 8.41 0.31
C LEU A 193 2.50 8.01 0.83
N HIS A 194 2.70 6.71 1.03
CA HIS A 194 3.96 6.08 1.39
C HIS A 194 4.21 4.95 0.38
N PHE A 195 5.23 5.06 -0.45
CA PHE A 195 5.39 4.13 -1.56
C PHE A 195 6.85 3.79 -1.86
N LYS A 196 7.02 2.73 -2.65
CA LYS A 196 8.28 2.36 -3.28
C LYS A 196 8.04 1.92 -4.72
N GLY A 197 8.79 2.48 -5.65
CA GLY A 197 8.86 2.03 -7.03
C GLY A 197 10.05 1.10 -7.27
N GLY A 198 9.94 0.31 -8.32
CA GLY A 198 11.01 -0.50 -8.90
C GLY A 198 10.83 -0.53 -10.40
N TRP A 199 11.91 -0.36 -11.14
CA TRP A 199 11.91 -0.39 -12.59
C TRP A 199 13.20 -1.04 -13.10
N GLY A 200 13.16 -1.52 -14.31
CA GLY A 200 14.29 -2.05 -15.07
C GLY A 200 14.41 -1.33 -16.41
N ASP A 201 15.48 -1.66 -17.13
CA ASP A 201 15.72 -1.10 -18.46
C ASP A 201 14.74 -1.69 -19.49
N TYR A 202 14.51 -0.96 -20.57
CA TYR A 202 13.80 -1.42 -21.79
C TYR A 202 12.43 -2.10 -21.56
N GLY A 203 11.64 -1.67 -20.56
CA GLY A 203 10.32 -2.25 -20.34
C GLY A 203 10.33 -3.61 -19.65
N GLU A 204 11.43 -4.03 -19.08
CA GLU A 204 11.50 -5.31 -18.35
C GLU A 204 10.54 -5.36 -17.17
N VAL A 205 10.59 -4.36 -16.32
CA VAL A 205 9.73 -4.25 -15.12
C VAL A 205 9.39 -2.80 -14.82
N ASP A 206 8.12 -2.55 -14.46
CA ASP A 206 7.68 -1.37 -13.75
C ASP A 206 6.72 -1.79 -12.63
N HIS A 207 7.14 -1.52 -11.42
CA HIS A 207 6.42 -1.90 -10.22
C HIS A 207 6.24 -0.72 -9.29
N GLN A 208 5.08 -0.60 -8.69
CA GLN A 208 4.89 0.30 -7.55
C GLN A 208 4.01 -0.33 -6.48
N VAL A 209 4.40 -0.11 -5.25
CA VAL A 209 3.62 -0.51 -4.09
C VAL A 209 3.47 0.67 -3.14
N ALA A 210 2.25 0.90 -2.69
CA ALA A 210 1.91 2.07 -1.89
C ALA A 210 1.02 1.72 -0.69
N LEU A 211 1.18 2.50 0.37
CA LEU A 211 0.23 2.63 1.47
C LEU A 211 -0.33 4.04 1.47
N LEU A 212 -1.63 4.18 1.34
CA LEU A 212 -2.37 5.41 1.55
C LEU A 212 -2.95 5.40 2.98
N ARG A 213 -2.78 6.53 3.71
CA ARG A 213 -3.24 6.67 5.09
C ARG A 213 -4.03 7.96 5.28
N ARG A 214 -5.14 7.84 6.02
CA ARG A 214 -5.92 8.99 6.51
C ARG A 214 -6.47 8.66 7.90
N GLY A 215 -5.87 9.22 8.93
CA GLY A 215 -6.15 8.84 10.31
C GLY A 215 -5.93 7.34 10.54
N LYS A 216 -6.98 6.64 10.99
CA LYS A 216 -6.95 5.17 11.20
C LYS A 216 -7.21 4.36 9.92
N ARG A 217 -7.68 5.01 8.84
CA ARG A 217 -7.98 4.34 7.56
C ARG A 217 -6.69 4.06 6.79
N ARG A 218 -6.65 2.90 6.15
CA ARG A 218 -5.50 2.43 5.36
C ARG A 218 -5.98 1.71 4.11
N VAL A 219 -5.32 1.99 3.01
CA VAL A 219 -5.47 1.29 1.73
C VAL A 219 -4.07 1.01 1.19
N ALA A 220 -3.78 -0.21 0.81
CA ALA A 220 -2.53 -0.54 0.13
C ALA A 220 -2.83 -0.93 -1.32
N VAL A 221 -1.98 -0.45 -2.24
CA VAL A 221 -2.04 -0.77 -3.66
C VAL A 221 -0.70 -1.33 -4.08
N ALA A 222 -0.70 -2.43 -4.82
CA ALA A 222 0.46 -2.97 -5.51
C ALA A 222 0.11 -3.15 -6.98
N ILE A 223 0.92 -2.63 -7.89
CA ILE A 223 0.79 -2.80 -9.34
C ILE A 223 2.15 -3.26 -9.85
N LEU A 224 2.19 -4.41 -10.48
CA LEU A 224 3.39 -5.06 -11.01
C LEU A 224 3.18 -5.34 -12.49
N MET A 225 4.15 -4.98 -13.33
CA MET A 225 4.07 -5.27 -14.76
C MET A 225 5.44 -5.54 -15.38
N THR A 226 5.42 -6.35 -16.46
CA THR A 226 6.60 -6.71 -17.27
C THR A 226 6.23 -6.81 -18.75
N GLY A 227 7.22 -6.75 -19.64
CA GLY A 227 7.02 -7.00 -21.06
C GLY A 227 6.25 -5.92 -21.78
N PHE A 228 6.60 -4.66 -21.59
CA PHE A 228 5.95 -3.48 -22.18
C PHE A 228 6.97 -2.64 -22.98
N PRO A 229 6.50 -1.75 -23.91
CA PRO A 229 7.40 -1.10 -24.89
C PRO A 229 8.43 -0.12 -24.29
N SER A 230 8.12 0.57 -23.19
CA SER A 230 9.01 1.57 -22.60
C SER A 230 8.64 1.92 -21.17
N HIS A 231 9.59 2.46 -20.41
CA HIS A 231 9.33 2.96 -19.03
C HIS A 231 8.22 4.03 -19.00
N GLU A 232 8.15 4.91 -20.01
CA GLU A 232 7.08 5.90 -20.08
C GLU A 232 5.70 5.24 -20.23
N TYR A 233 5.61 4.21 -21.08
CA TYR A 233 4.40 3.41 -21.23
C TYR A 233 4.01 2.71 -19.91
N GLY A 234 5.00 2.14 -19.21
CA GLY A 234 4.80 1.52 -17.90
C GLY A 234 4.27 2.51 -16.86
N LYS A 235 4.87 3.70 -16.74
CA LYS A 235 4.41 4.76 -15.84
C LYS A 235 2.96 5.15 -16.09
N GLN A 236 2.59 5.39 -17.36
CA GLN A 236 1.21 5.72 -17.76
C GLN A 236 0.23 4.59 -17.44
N THR A 237 0.66 3.34 -17.65
CA THR A 237 -0.16 2.17 -17.34
C THR A 237 -0.42 2.06 -15.83
N LEU A 238 0.61 2.18 -14.99
CA LEU A 238 0.47 2.15 -13.55
C LEU A 238 -0.42 3.30 -13.04
N GLU A 239 -0.26 4.50 -13.59
CA GLU A 239 -1.11 5.65 -13.28
C GLU A 239 -2.57 5.40 -13.67
N GLY A 240 -2.81 4.92 -14.88
CA GLY A 240 -4.16 4.64 -15.38
C GLY A 240 -4.91 3.60 -14.54
N ILE A 241 -4.22 2.53 -14.10
CA ILE A 241 -4.78 1.53 -13.18
C ILE A 241 -5.05 2.16 -11.81
N ALA A 242 -4.08 2.92 -11.27
CA ALA A 242 -4.21 3.53 -9.96
C ALA A 242 -5.35 4.55 -9.89
N ARG A 243 -5.52 5.40 -10.93
CA ARG A 243 -6.63 6.35 -11.03
C ARG A 243 -7.99 5.67 -10.95
N ARG A 244 -8.15 4.53 -11.62
CA ARG A 244 -9.39 3.74 -11.61
C ARG A 244 -9.62 3.07 -10.26
N LEU A 245 -8.61 2.40 -9.72
CA LEU A 245 -8.69 1.76 -8.41
C LEU A 245 -9.00 2.74 -7.28
N LEU A 246 -8.46 3.96 -7.32
CA LEU A 246 -8.56 4.96 -6.27
C LEU A 246 -9.67 5.99 -6.53
N HIS A 247 -10.43 5.86 -7.62
CA HIS A 247 -11.55 6.75 -7.92
C HIS A 247 -12.48 6.85 -6.71
N GLY A 248 -12.86 8.08 -6.33
CA GLY A 248 -13.74 8.33 -5.18
C GLY A 248 -13.13 8.09 -3.79
N LEU A 249 -11.81 7.80 -3.68
CA LEU A 249 -11.12 7.65 -2.39
C LEU A 249 -10.92 9.00 -1.66
N GLY A 250 -11.61 10.03 -1.96
CA GLY A 250 -11.50 11.34 -1.31
C GLY A 250 -12.27 11.49 -0.01
N PRO A 251 -12.20 12.67 0.63
CA PRO A 251 -13.23 13.08 1.58
C PRO A 251 -14.53 13.22 0.77
N ARG A 252 -15.61 12.64 1.27
CA ARG A 252 -16.93 12.97 0.73
C ARG A 252 -17.15 14.46 1.00
N SER A 253 -17.50 15.23 -0.02
CA SER A 253 -18.14 16.52 0.18
C SER A 253 -19.38 16.25 1.05
N ARG A 254 -19.49 16.90 2.22
CA ARG A 254 -20.77 16.91 2.94
C ARG A 254 -21.78 17.50 1.95
N PRO A 255 -22.93 16.87 1.72
CA PRO A 255 -24.00 17.56 1.04
C PRO A 255 -24.26 18.86 1.81
N ARG A 256 -24.31 19.97 1.08
CA ARG A 256 -24.71 21.29 1.63
C ARG A 256 -26.17 21.25 2.06
#